data_7aa5d98568e95a76eb323ad48600a52a
#
_entry.id   7aa5d98568e95a76eb323ad48600a52a
#
_cell.length_a   1.000
_cell.length_b   1.000
_cell.length_c   1.000
_cell.angle_alpha   90.00
_cell.angle_beta   90.00
_cell.angle_gamma   90.00
#
_symmetry.space_group_name_H-M   'P 1'
#
loop_
_entity.id
_entity.type
_entity.pdbx_description
1 polymer ?
#
loop_
_entity_poly.entity_id
_entity_poly.type
_entity_poly.pdbx_seq_one_letter_code
_entity_poly.pdbx_strand_id
1 'polypeptide(L)'
;TFFRDYTEKIWGVPCSEIKADWGAQRIKGLSLRRAVSHAVRDLFSSDFSKEQKERETSLITRFYYPKFGPGQMWETVADQINKCGGEVKMNRRVSSVNWSDADSKPRITSVIIENTKTGECEEMQCDYFFSTMPIKNLVSQMNPLPPDTIKSVSEGLVYRDFLTVGLLLKNLTVKTKGKKPSQDVPDNWIYVQERDVIVGRIQIFNNWSPYLVKDFKNTTWIGLEYFVDEGDDLWIKADKDMIDLGIEEMERIGFIKKEDIIDSCVLRMPKAYPAYFGTYDKLDEIRDFTLQIPNLFLIGRNGMHRYNNQDHSMLTAMTAVDNLCAGKNDHSNIWNVNAENEYHEEK
;
A
#
# COMPACT_ATOMS: atom_id res chain seq x y z
N THR A 1 -24.49 -9.49 -2.98
CA THR A 1 -23.27 -10.35 -3.01
C THR A 1 -22.26 -9.77 -2.04
N PHE A 2 -21.67 -10.60 -1.20
CA PHE A 2 -20.90 -10.27 0.00
C PHE A 2 -19.80 -9.20 -0.19
N PHE A 3 -19.12 -9.15 -1.34
CA PHE A 3 -18.02 -8.22 -1.58
C PHE A 3 -18.39 -6.94 -2.37
N ARG A 4 -19.59 -6.87 -2.95
CA ARG A 4 -19.92 -5.79 -3.88
C ARG A 4 -19.87 -4.42 -3.24
N ASP A 5 -20.63 -4.22 -2.16
CA ASP A 5 -20.81 -2.91 -1.52
C ASP A 5 -19.48 -2.38 -0.97
N TYR A 6 -18.67 -3.27 -0.40
CA TYR A 6 -17.32 -2.93 0.06
C TYR A 6 -16.38 -2.57 -1.11
N THR A 7 -16.38 -3.35 -2.21
CA THR A 7 -15.53 -3.08 -3.37
C THR A 7 -15.88 -1.74 -4.03
N GLU A 8 -17.17 -1.47 -4.21
CA GLU A 8 -17.64 -0.19 -4.76
C GLU A 8 -17.31 0.99 -3.83
N LYS A 9 -17.34 0.79 -2.51
CA LYS A 9 -16.90 1.80 -1.53
C LYS A 9 -15.40 2.10 -1.63
N ILE A 10 -14.55 1.09 -1.79
CA ILE A 10 -13.09 1.28 -1.96
C ILE A 10 -12.78 2.02 -3.24
N TRP A 11 -13.30 1.55 -4.37
CA TRP A 11 -12.90 2.04 -5.69
C TRP A 11 -13.69 3.26 -6.17
N GLY A 12 -14.81 3.58 -5.54
CA GLY A 12 -15.66 4.70 -5.93
C GLY A 12 -16.35 4.51 -7.28
N VAL A 13 -16.28 3.31 -7.87
CA VAL A 13 -16.86 2.95 -9.16
C VAL A 13 -17.65 1.63 -9.05
N PRO A 14 -18.65 1.40 -9.92
CA PRO A 14 -19.35 0.13 -9.97
C PRO A 14 -18.40 -1.04 -10.25
N CYS A 15 -18.68 -2.21 -9.66
CA CYS A 15 -17.88 -3.42 -9.89
C CYS A 15 -17.78 -3.83 -11.36
N SER A 16 -18.74 -3.42 -12.21
CA SER A 16 -18.71 -3.66 -13.65
C SER A 16 -17.61 -2.93 -14.40
N GLU A 17 -17.05 -1.87 -13.82
CA GLU A 17 -15.96 -1.08 -14.39
C GLU A 17 -14.57 -1.57 -13.97
N ILE A 18 -14.52 -2.40 -12.93
CA ILE A 18 -13.28 -2.96 -12.40
C ILE A 18 -12.94 -4.24 -13.17
N LYS A 19 -11.70 -4.33 -13.69
CA LYS A 19 -11.25 -5.55 -14.38
C LYS A 19 -11.27 -6.78 -13.47
N ALA A 20 -11.61 -7.92 -14.07
CA ALA A 20 -11.72 -9.20 -13.35
C ALA A 20 -10.41 -9.63 -12.69
N ASP A 21 -9.26 -9.21 -13.20
CA ASP A 21 -7.93 -9.50 -12.67
C ASP A 21 -7.78 -9.06 -11.22
N TRP A 22 -8.31 -7.86 -10.87
CA TRP A 22 -8.33 -7.40 -9.49
C TRP A 22 -9.15 -8.32 -8.56
N GLY A 23 -10.31 -8.80 -9.05
CA GLY A 23 -11.17 -9.73 -8.30
C GLY A 23 -10.53 -11.11 -8.17
N ALA A 24 -9.86 -11.59 -9.22
CA ALA A 24 -9.18 -12.87 -9.22
C ALA A 24 -8.07 -12.95 -8.18
N GLN A 25 -7.29 -11.87 -7.98
CA GLN A 25 -6.25 -11.77 -6.96
C GLN A 25 -6.80 -11.95 -5.52
N ARG A 26 -8.04 -11.50 -5.27
CA ARG A 26 -8.67 -11.53 -3.94
C ARG A 26 -9.49 -12.77 -3.64
N ILE A 27 -9.97 -13.44 -4.67
CA ILE A 27 -10.94 -14.57 -4.57
C ILE A 27 -10.25 -15.91 -4.88
N LYS A 28 -9.01 -15.89 -5.40
CA LYS A 28 -8.25 -17.08 -5.72
C LYS A 28 -8.07 -17.94 -4.45
N GLY A 29 -8.69 -19.13 -4.43
CA GLY A 29 -8.56 -20.06 -3.32
C GLY A 29 -9.76 -20.13 -2.35
N LEU A 30 -10.72 -19.21 -2.39
CA LEU A 30 -11.93 -19.28 -1.53
C LEU A 30 -12.83 -20.47 -1.89
N SER A 31 -12.51 -21.64 -1.34
CA SER A 31 -13.40 -22.81 -1.36
C SER A 31 -14.07 -22.97 0.00
N LEU A 32 -15.39 -22.85 0.03
CA LEU A 32 -16.18 -23.04 1.25
C LEU A 32 -15.92 -24.41 1.92
N ARG A 33 -15.65 -25.45 1.12
CA ARG A 33 -15.29 -26.79 1.62
C ARG A 33 -13.91 -26.79 2.29
N ARG A 34 -12.94 -26.05 1.75
CA ARG A 34 -11.61 -25.91 2.37
C ARG A 34 -11.68 -25.06 3.63
N ALA A 35 -12.43 -23.95 3.65
CA ALA A 35 -12.63 -23.14 4.83
C ALA A 35 -13.24 -23.96 6.00
N VAL A 36 -14.25 -24.78 5.73
CA VAL A 36 -14.84 -25.66 6.74
C VAL A 36 -13.88 -26.76 7.18
N SER A 37 -13.11 -27.37 6.25
CA SER A 37 -12.11 -28.38 6.61
C SER A 37 -10.95 -27.82 7.43
N HIS A 38 -10.55 -26.57 7.17
CA HIS A 38 -9.54 -25.86 7.98
C HIS A 38 -10.04 -25.57 9.38
N ALA A 39 -11.25 -25.04 9.54
CA ALA A 39 -11.84 -24.78 10.85
C ALA A 39 -11.93 -26.05 11.72
N VAL A 40 -12.16 -27.20 11.10
CA VAL A 40 -12.18 -28.51 11.79
C VAL A 40 -10.76 -28.99 12.10
N ARG A 41 -9.79 -28.76 11.21
CA ARG A 41 -8.39 -29.18 11.39
C ARG A 41 -7.66 -28.34 12.45
N ASP A 42 -7.91 -27.01 12.50
CA ASP A 42 -7.32 -26.09 13.49
C ASP A 42 -7.75 -26.45 14.95
N LEU A 43 -8.82 -27.19 15.13
CA LEU A 43 -9.22 -27.74 16.42
C LEU A 43 -8.34 -28.91 16.90
N PHE A 44 -7.53 -29.49 16.00
CA PHE A 44 -6.81 -30.74 16.28
C PHE A 44 -5.29 -30.71 15.99
N SER A 45 -4.72 -29.64 15.41
CA SER A 45 -3.28 -29.60 15.05
C SER A 45 -2.48 -28.52 15.80
N SER A 46 -1.28 -28.95 16.27
CA SER A 46 -0.30 -28.10 16.97
C SER A 46 0.96 -27.79 16.14
N ASP A 47 1.02 -28.14 14.86
CA ASP A 47 2.25 -28.04 14.05
C ASP A 47 2.20 -26.85 13.08
N PHE A 48 3.02 -25.84 13.36
CA PHE A 48 2.99 -24.52 12.75
C PHE A 48 3.66 -24.45 11.36
N SER A 49 4.61 -25.31 11.04
CA SER A 49 5.55 -25.09 9.93
C SER A 49 5.13 -25.67 8.57
N LYS A 50 4.25 -26.67 8.55
CA LYS A 50 3.81 -27.37 7.30
C LYS A 50 2.54 -26.79 6.68
N GLU A 51 1.76 -26.08 7.48
CA GLU A 51 0.39 -25.67 7.08
C GLU A 51 0.35 -24.36 6.30
N GLN A 52 1.40 -23.56 6.32
CA GLN A 52 1.40 -22.22 5.72
C GLN A 52 1.47 -22.27 4.18
N LYS A 53 2.13 -23.26 3.61
CA LYS A 53 2.29 -23.44 2.14
C LYS A 53 0.99 -23.66 1.35
N GLU A 54 -0.06 -24.10 2.02
CA GLU A 54 -1.35 -24.41 1.38
C GLU A 54 -2.50 -23.50 1.84
N ARG A 55 -2.24 -22.49 2.69
CA ARG A 55 -3.29 -21.62 3.24
C ARG A 55 -3.71 -20.54 2.25
N GLU A 56 -5.01 -20.39 2.12
CA GLU A 56 -5.61 -19.22 1.46
C GLU A 56 -5.25 -17.97 2.25
N THR A 57 -4.84 -16.89 1.58
CA THR A 57 -4.40 -15.62 2.15
C THR A 57 -5.39 -15.03 3.17
N SER A 58 -6.68 -15.30 2.99
CA SER A 58 -7.76 -14.84 3.88
C SER A 58 -7.88 -15.64 5.18
N LEU A 59 -7.15 -16.75 5.33
CA LEU A 59 -7.23 -17.66 6.48
C LEU A 59 -5.95 -17.69 7.34
N ILE A 60 -5.02 -16.76 7.10
CA ILE A 60 -3.81 -16.62 7.92
C ILE A 60 -4.22 -16.17 9.33
N THR A 61 -3.99 -17.02 10.31
CA THR A 61 -4.32 -16.75 11.73
C THR A 61 -3.14 -16.28 12.55
N ARG A 62 -1.89 -16.48 12.06
CA ARG A 62 -0.65 -16.09 12.73
C ARG A 62 0.38 -15.64 11.70
N PHE A 63 1.09 -14.56 11.99
CA PHE A 63 2.20 -14.03 11.18
C PHE A 63 3.17 -13.27 12.08
N TYR A 64 4.39 -13.08 11.59
CA TYR A 64 5.36 -12.23 12.24
C TYR A 64 5.01 -10.77 12.03
N TYR A 65 5.12 -9.96 13.07
CA TYR A 65 4.86 -8.55 13.03
C TYR A 65 5.94 -7.79 13.81
N PRO A 66 6.52 -6.71 13.26
CA PRO A 66 7.52 -5.93 13.98
C PRO A 66 6.95 -5.34 15.27
N LYS A 67 7.72 -5.34 16.33
CA LYS A 67 7.31 -4.89 17.68
C LYS A 67 6.66 -3.50 17.65
N PHE A 68 7.26 -2.56 16.92
CA PHE A 68 6.80 -1.18 16.79
C PHE A 68 6.14 -0.90 15.42
N GLY A 69 5.57 -1.90 14.78
CA GLY A 69 4.90 -1.80 13.50
C GLY A 69 5.85 -1.93 12.30
N PRO A 70 5.31 -1.94 11.06
CA PRO A 70 6.11 -2.13 9.83
C PRO A 70 7.19 -1.08 9.64
N GLY A 71 6.99 0.16 10.14
CA GLY A 71 7.99 1.23 10.07
C GLY A 71 9.30 0.88 10.72
N GLN A 72 9.30 0.09 11.81
CA GLN A 72 10.52 -0.36 12.49
C GLN A 72 11.45 -1.15 11.56
N MET A 73 10.90 -1.98 10.69
CA MET A 73 11.70 -2.73 9.70
C MET A 73 12.41 -1.75 8.75
N TRP A 74 11.70 -0.76 8.24
CA TRP A 74 12.26 0.22 7.29
C TRP A 74 13.26 1.18 7.94
N GLU A 75 13.05 1.57 9.20
CA GLU A 75 14.04 2.32 9.98
C GLU A 75 15.33 1.51 10.13
N THR A 76 15.20 0.21 10.44
CA THR A 76 16.35 -0.69 10.54
C THR A 76 17.08 -0.84 9.20
N VAL A 77 16.35 -0.95 8.10
CA VAL A 77 16.94 -1.00 6.75
C VAL A 77 17.67 0.30 6.42
N ALA A 78 17.08 1.46 6.72
CA ALA A 78 17.73 2.76 6.50
C ALA A 78 19.03 2.89 7.30
N ASP A 79 19.04 2.44 8.56
CA ASP A 79 20.25 2.39 9.38
C ASP A 79 21.34 1.48 8.80
N GLN A 80 20.95 0.33 8.24
CA GLN A 80 21.91 -0.58 7.59
C GLN A 80 22.47 0.04 6.30
N ILE A 81 21.64 0.69 5.48
CA ILE A 81 22.10 1.41 4.27
C ILE A 81 23.18 2.43 4.65
N ASN A 82 22.93 3.26 5.66
CA ASN A 82 23.88 4.26 6.13
C ASN A 82 25.19 3.61 6.64
N LYS A 83 25.11 2.49 7.37
CA LYS A 83 26.28 1.74 7.84
C LYS A 83 27.10 1.13 6.71
N CYS A 84 26.46 0.80 5.59
CA CYS A 84 27.13 0.28 4.39
C CYS A 84 27.66 1.38 3.46
N GLY A 85 27.58 2.66 3.87
CA GLY A 85 28.08 3.79 3.08
C GLY A 85 27.09 4.36 2.06
N GLY A 86 25.85 3.88 2.07
CA GLY A 86 24.76 4.50 1.35
C GLY A 86 24.17 5.69 2.12
N GLU A 87 23.26 6.41 1.51
CA GLU A 87 22.58 7.55 2.12
C GLU A 87 21.06 7.44 1.98
N VAL A 88 20.33 7.68 3.07
CA VAL A 88 18.88 7.88 3.06
C VAL A 88 18.58 9.34 3.35
N LYS A 89 18.15 10.08 2.32
CA LYS A 89 17.86 11.52 2.41
C LYS A 89 16.38 11.78 2.57
N MET A 90 15.96 12.19 3.77
CA MET A 90 14.59 12.59 4.05
C MET A 90 14.27 13.98 3.50
N ASN A 91 12.97 14.26 3.26
CA ASN A 91 12.49 15.54 2.73
C ASN A 91 13.16 15.89 1.39
N ARG A 92 13.32 14.88 0.53
CA ARG A 92 13.84 15.02 -0.82
C ARG A 92 12.84 14.42 -1.80
N ARG A 93 12.59 15.13 -2.89
CA ARG A 93 11.71 14.73 -3.98
C ARG A 93 12.45 14.87 -5.29
N VAL A 94 12.42 13.84 -6.13
CA VAL A 94 12.87 13.98 -7.53
C VAL A 94 11.83 14.80 -8.27
N SER A 95 12.23 15.94 -8.81
CA SER A 95 11.38 16.88 -9.54
C SER A 95 11.59 16.86 -11.07
N SER A 96 12.73 16.32 -11.52
CA SER A 96 13.00 16.07 -12.95
C SER A 96 13.90 14.85 -13.10
N VAL A 97 13.70 14.10 -14.18
CA VAL A 97 14.52 12.95 -14.58
C VAL A 97 15.08 13.22 -15.96
N ASN A 98 16.33 13.62 -16.03
CA ASN A 98 17.01 13.93 -17.28
C ASN A 98 17.46 12.65 -17.98
N TRP A 99 17.13 12.50 -19.25
CA TRP A 99 17.55 11.39 -20.07
C TRP A 99 17.95 11.83 -21.47
N SER A 100 18.69 11.02 -22.15
CA SER A 100 19.15 11.28 -23.51
C SER A 100 19.03 10.04 -24.35
N ASP A 101 18.70 10.20 -25.62
CA ASP A 101 18.69 9.15 -26.64
C ASP A 101 19.82 9.41 -27.67
N ALA A 102 20.93 9.97 -27.20
CA ALA A 102 22.09 10.19 -28.04
C ALA A 102 22.63 8.86 -28.59
N ASP A 103 22.93 8.82 -29.91
CA ASP A 103 23.43 7.64 -30.60
C ASP A 103 22.51 6.39 -30.52
N SER A 104 21.20 6.59 -30.41
CA SER A 104 20.21 5.51 -30.25
C SER A 104 20.49 4.63 -29.04
N LYS A 105 20.98 5.22 -27.94
CA LYS A 105 21.25 4.58 -26.67
C LYS A 105 20.54 5.36 -25.55
N PRO A 106 19.24 5.19 -25.39
CA PRO A 106 18.49 5.91 -24.37
C PRO A 106 19.04 5.62 -22.97
N ARG A 107 19.28 6.66 -22.18
CA ARG A 107 19.86 6.54 -20.85
C ARG A 107 19.40 7.68 -19.93
N ILE A 108 19.09 7.38 -18.68
CA ILE A 108 18.99 8.39 -17.63
C ILE A 108 20.39 8.93 -17.34
N THR A 109 20.55 10.25 -17.33
CA THR A 109 21.81 10.93 -17.10
C THR A 109 21.92 11.55 -15.73
N SER A 110 20.85 12.22 -15.27
CA SER A 110 20.80 12.89 -13.97
C SER A 110 19.37 13.02 -13.48
N VAL A 111 19.21 13.38 -12.21
CA VAL A 111 17.94 13.76 -11.62
C VAL A 111 18.06 15.11 -10.91
N ILE A 112 16.99 15.89 -10.92
CA ILE A 112 16.89 17.09 -10.08
C ILE A 112 16.17 16.70 -8.80
N ILE A 113 16.82 16.97 -7.68
CA ILE A 113 16.31 16.66 -6.34
C ILE A 113 15.94 17.96 -5.65
N GLU A 114 14.68 18.09 -5.28
CA GLU A 114 14.13 19.22 -4.52
C GLU A 114 14.10 18.90 -3.02
N ASN A 115 14.58 19.80 -2.22
CA ASN A 115 14.31 19.79 -0.77
C ASN A 115 12.89 20.30 -0.52
N THR A 116 12.00 19.43 -0.06
CA THR A 116 10.58 19.76 0.12
C THR A 116 10.28 20.76 1.24
N LYS A 117 11.30 21.08 2.08
CA LYS A 117 11.18 22.08 3.15
C LYS A 117 11.70 23.46 2.73
N THR A 118 12.77 23.51 1.94
CA THR A 118 13.42 24.77 1.55
C THR A 118 13.12 25.18 0.12
N GLY A 119 12.70 24.23 -0.75
CA GLY A 119 12.52 24.46 -2.18
C GLY A 119 13.84 24.46 -2.97
N GLU A 120 14.98 24.28 -2.31
CA GLU A 120 16.28 24.20 -3.00
C GLU A 120 16.36 22.95 -3.87
N CYS A 121 16.94 23.13 -5.06
CA CYS A 121 17.14 22.03 -6.00
C CYS A 121 18.63 21.76 -6.20
N GLU A 122 18.99 20.48 -6.29
CA GLU A 122 20.31 20.01 -6.66
C GLU A 122 20.23 19.03 -7.82
N GLU A 123 21.18 19.05 -8.74
CA GLU A 123 21.30 18.04 -9.79
C GLU A 123 22.26 16.94 -9.33
N MET A 124 21.85 15.68 -9.52
CA MET A 124 22.66 14.50 -9.22
C MET A 124 22.80 13.64 -10.45
N GLN A 125 24.04 13.38 -10.87
CA GLN A 125 24.35 12.40 -11.91
C GLN A 125 24.10 10.99 -11.38
N CYS A 126 23.61 10.08 -12.23
CA CYS A 126 23.36 8.72 -11.84
C CYS A 126 23.76 7.71 -12.92
N ASP A 127 24.39 6.62 -12.50
CA ASP A 127 24.69 5.49 -13.38
C ASP A 127 23.46 4.63 -13.61
N TYR A 128 22.65 4.44 -12.58
CA TYR A 128 21.40 3.67 -12.59
C TYR A 128 20.34 4.40 -11.80
N PHE A 129 19.11 4.34 -12.27
CA PHE A 129 17.97 4.97 -11.63
C PHE A 129 16.86 3.96 -11.33
N PHE A 130 16.60 3.73 -10.03
CA PHE A 130 15.52 2.87 -9.56
C PHE A 130 14.35 3.75 -9.11
N SER A 131 13.23 3.67 -9.81
CA SER A 131 12.05 4.47 -9.55
C SER A 131 10.96 3.66 -8.84
N THR A 132 10.57 4.10 -7.65
CA THR A 132 9.38 3.64 -6.94
C THR A 132 8.25 4.65 -7.02
N MET A 133 8.49 5.82 -7.65
CA MET A 133 7.47 6.86 -7.76
C MET A 133 6.33 6.39 -8.69
N PRO A 134 5.11 6.93 -8.50
CA PRO A 134 4.02 6.65 -9.42
C PRO A 134 4.41 6.89 -10.88
N ILE A 135 4.09 5.96 -11.77
CA ILE A 135 4.45 6.06 -13.20
C ILE A 135 4.03 7.40 -13.80
N LYS A 136 2.85 7.89 -13.43
CA LYS A 136 2.34 9.19 -13.86
C LYS A 136 3.30 10.34 -13.50
N ASN A 137 3.88 10.29 -12.31
CA ASN A 137 4.87 11.28 -11.87
C ASN A 137 6.19 11.10 -12.61
N LEU A 138 6.67 9.87 -12.77
CA LEU A 138 7.91 9.61 -13.52
C LEU A 138 7.81 10.18 -14.93
N VAL A 139 6.78 9.78 -15.69
CA VAL A 139 6.61 10.18 -17.09
C VAL A 139 6.48 11.72 -17.24
N SER A 140 5.72 12.36 -16.35
CA SER A 140 5.57 13.82 -16.37
C SER A 140 6.84 14.60 -15.99
N GLN A 141 7.78 13.96 -15.29
CA GLN A 141 9.04 14.55 -14.84
C GLN A 141 10.23 14.20 -15.72
N MET A 142 10.06 13.34 -16.74
CA MET A 142 11.12 13.04 -17.70
C MET A 142 11.44 14.25 -18.57
N ASN A 143 12.73 14.51 -18.77
CA ASN A 143 13.23 15.61 -19.59
C ASN A 143 14.32 15.12 -20.55
N PRO A 144 14.09 15.18 -21.90
CA PRO A 144 12.86 15.65 -22.55
C PRO A 144 11.63 14.79 -22.24
N LEU A 145 10.43 15.31 -22.50
CA LEU A 145 9.21 14.54 -22.31
C LEU A 145 9.20 13.30 -23.23
N PRO A 146 8.69 12.16 -22.76
CA PRO A 146 8.48 10.98 -23.60
C PRO A 146 7.49 11.26 -24.76
N PRO A 147 7.38 10.35 -25.76
CA PRO A 147 6.41 10.47 -26.82
C PRO A 147 4.98 10.70 -26.31
N ASP A 148 4.18 11.47 -27.05
CA ASP A 148 2.81 11.85 -26.65
C ASP A 148 1.91 10.64 -26.36
N THR A 149 2.14 9.51 -27.05
CA THR A 149 1.42 8.26 -26.76
C THR A 149 1.68 7.78 -25.33
N ILE A 150 2.94 7.73 -24.90
CA ILE A 150 3.35 7.32 -23.54
C ILE A 150 2.83 8.30 -22.51
N LYS A 151 2.93 9.59 -22.79
CA LYS A 151 2.38 10.64 -21.93
C LYS A 151 0.87 10.49 -21.73
N SER A 152 0.12 10.32 -22.80
CA SER A 152 -1.34 10.15 -22.77
C SER A 152 -1.77 8.92 -21.97
N VAL A 153 -1.09 7.78 -22.17
CA VAL A 153 -1.37 6.57 -21.40
C VAL A 153 -1.07 6.80 -19.92
N SER A 154 0.05 7.43 -19.61
CA SER A 154 0.46 7.73 -18.23
C SER A 154 -0.52 8.66 -17.51
N GLU A 155 -0.98 9.72 -18.19
CA GLU A 155 -1.96 10.67 -17.64
C GLU A 155 -3.30 10.03 -17.33
N GLY A 156 -3.70 9.01 -18.08
CA GLY A 156 -4.93 8.26 -17.89
C GLY A 156 -4.86 7.14 -16.83
N LEU A 157 -3.67 6.86 -16.26
CA LEU A 157 -3.56 5.93 -15.14
C LEU A 157 -4.20 6.50 -13.88
N VAL A 158 -5.07 5.74 -13.27
CA VAL A 158 -5.84 6.15 -12.08
C VAL A 158 -5.23 5.54 -10.82
N TYR A 159 -5.24 6.31 -9.76
CA TYR A 159 -4.88 5.87 -8.41
C TYR A 159 -6.04 6.17 -7.47
N ARG A 160 -6.17 5.38 -6.44
CA ARG A 160 -7.05 5.66 -5.32
C ARG A 160 -6.21 6.11 -4.14
N ASP A 161 -6.61 7.20 -3.53
CA ASP A 161 -5.94 7.80 -2.39
C ASP A 161 -6.53 7.26 -1.09
N PHE A 162 -5.85 7.51 0.00
CA PHE A 162 -6.16 6.92 1.27
C PHE A 162 -6.03 7.96 2.39
N LEU A 163 -7.07 8.07 3.19
CA LEU A 163 -7.12 8.93 4.35
C LEU A 163 -7.40 8.09 5.58
N THR A 164 -6.63 8.30 6.65
CA THR A 164 -6.85 7.64 7.93
C THR A 164 -7.14 8.66 9.00
N VAL A 165 -8.26 8.49 9.70
CA VAL A 165 -8.54 9.17 10.96
C VAL A 165 -8.15 8.25 12.10
N GLY A 166 -7.14 8.64 12.89
CA GLY A 166 -6.75 7.94 14.11
C GLY A 166 -7.53 8.46 15.30
N LEU A 167 -8.06 7.57 16.13
CA LEU A 167 -8.75 7.91 17.38
C LEU A 167 -8.16 7.11 18.53
N LEU A 168 -7.65 7.80 19.56
CA LEU A 168 -7.25 7.21 20.83
C LEU A 168 -8.41 7.28 21.79
N LEU A 169 -8.83 6.14 22.34
CA LEU A 169 -10.04 5.96 23.14
C LEU A 169 -9.73 5.36 24.50
N LYS A 170 -10.52 5.70 25.50
CA LYS A 170 -10.54 4.98 26.78
C LYS A 170 -11.09 3.57 26.61
N ASN A 171 -12.21 3.42 25.89
CA ASN A 171 -12.88 2.14 25.68
C ASN A 171 -13.57 2.09 24.32
N LEU A 172 -13.81 0.87 23.83
CA LEU A 172 -14.78 0.60 22.76
C LEU A 172 -16.14 0.28 23.39
N THR A 173 -17.22 0.62 22.69
CA THR A 173 -18.60 0.30 23.14
C THR A 173 -18.95 -1.16 22.85
N VAL A 174 -18.39 -1.72 21.77
CA VAL A 174 -18.62 -3.11 21.37
C VAL A 174 -17.95 -4.06 22.35
N LYS A 175 -18.73 -4.99 22.92
CA LYS A 175 -18.25 -5.99 23.87
C LYS A 175 -18.48 -7.40 23.34
N THR A 176 -17.44 -8.18 23.28
CA THR A 176 -17.55 -9.62 23.07
C THR A 176 -17.90 -10.28 24.40
N LYS A 177 -18.93 -11.13 24.45
CA LYS A 177 -19.38 -11.78 25.70
C LYS A 177 -18.21 -12.42 26.46
N GLY A 178 -17.93 -11.91 27.67
CA GLY A 178 -17.04 -12.53 28.67
C GLY A 178 -15.59 -12.02 28.72
N LYS A 179 -15.21 -10.94 28.03
CA LYS A 179 -13.85 -10.36 28.09
C LYS A 179 -13.82 -8.92 28.65
N LYS A 180 -12.64 -8.46 29.08
CA LYS A 180 -12.43 -7.09 29.58
C LYS A 180 -12.50 -6.07 28.43
N PRO A 181 -12.95 -4.82 28.66
CA PRO A 181 -13.21 -3.83 27.61
C PRO A 181 -12.08 -3.56 26.62
N SER A 182 -10.83 -3.57 27.06
CA SER A 182 -9.65 -3.34 26.19
C SER A 182 -9.21 -4.55 25.34
N GLN A 183 -9.90 -5.69 25.45
CA GLN A 183 -9.62 -6.93 24.73
C GLN A 183 -10.88 -7.50 24.05
N ASP A 184 -11.93 -6.69 23.93
CA ASP A 184 -13.26 -7.18 23.58
C ASP A 184 -13.48 -7.42 22.09
N VAL A 185 -12.69 -6.80 21.22
CA VAL A 185 -12.72 -7.04 19.77
C VAL A 185 -11.41 -7.70 19.38
N PRO A 186 -11.40 -9.01 19.04
CA PRO A 186 -10.18 -9.74 18.73
C PRO A 186 -9.61 -9.46 17.33
N ASP A 187 -10.39 -8.76 16.50
CA ASP A 187 -10.05 -8.52 15.11
C ASP A 187 -9.04 -7.37 14.98
N ASN A 188 -8.01 -7.57 14.17
CA ASN A 188 -7.05 -6.53 13.84
C ASN A 188 -7.65 -5.54 12.83
N TRP A 189 -8.55 -6.05 11.99
CA TRP A 189 -9.05 -5.36 10.81
C TRP A 189 -10.52 -5.71 10.59
N ILE A 190 -11.38 -4.69 10.48
CA ILE A 190 -12.81 -4.83 10.28
C ILE A 190 -13.22 -4.12 9.00
N TYR A 191 -13.89 -4.84 8.11
CA TYR A 191 -14.47 -4.28 6.90
C TYR A 191 -15.87 -3.74 7.19
N VAL A 192 -16.11 -2.46 6.87
CA VAL A 192 -17.39 -1.78 7.10
C VAL A 192 -18.19 -1.80 5.80
N GLN A 193 -19.28 -2.57 5.78
CA GLN A 193 -20.14 -2.74 4.59
C GLN A 193 -21.41 -1.88 4.65
N GLU A 194 -21.70 -1.29 5.80
CA GLU A 194 -22.85 -0.39 6.02
C GLU A 194 -22.80 0.76 5.03
N ARG A 195 -23.94 1.02 4.37
CA ARG A 195 -24.06 2.04 3.31
C ARG A 195 -24.28 3.45 3.84
N ASP A 196 -24.69 3.59 5.08
CA ASP A 196 -24.99 4.85 5.78
C ASP A 196 -23.75 5.48 6.43
N VAL A 197 -22.57 4.85 6.28
CA VAL A 197 -21.26 5.38 6.66
C VAL A 197 -20.28 5.27 5.50
N ILE A 198 -19.34 6.23 5.42
CA ILE A 198 -18.33 6.30 4.34
C ILE A 198 -17.09 5.47 4.69
N VAL A 199 -16.76 5.36 5.98
CA VAL A 199 -15.62 4.57 6.45
C VAL A 199 -15.63 3.17 5.82
N GLY A 200 -14.50 2.78 5.25
CA GLY A 200 -14.37 1.47 4.58
C GLY A 200 -13.82 0.39 5.49
N ARG A 201 -12.89 0.75 6.39
CA ARG A 201 -12.24 -0.22 7.30
C ARG A 201 -11.92 0.43 8.63
N ILE A 202 -11.89 -0.41 9.67
CA ILE A 202 -11.43 -0.04 11.00
C ILE A 202 -10.23 -0.92 11.34
N GLN A 203 -9.13 -0.33 11.77
CA GLN A 203 -8.00 -1.04 12.36
C GLN A 203 -8.01 -0.87 13.88
N ILE A 204 -7.63 -1.92 14.60
CA ILE A 204 -7.43 -1.89 16.06
C ILE A 204 -5.95 -2.14 16.31
N PHE A 205 -5.18 -1.06 16.50
CA PHE A 205 -3.72 -1.15 16.59
C PHE A 205 -3.23 -1.95 17.80
N ASN A 206 -3.98 -1.98 18.88
CA ASN A 206 -3.68 -2.81 20.06
C ASN A 206 -3.53 -4.29 19.72
N ASN A 207 -4.31 -4.78 18.73
CA ASN A 207 -4.30 -6.20 18.35
C ASN A 207 -3.14 -6.56 17.42
N TRP A 208 -2.56 -5.57 16.71
CA TRP A 208 -1.36 -5.79 15.90
C TRP A 208 -0.12 -5.97 16.77
N SER A 209 0.09 -5.07 17.74
CA SER A 209 1.16 -5.19 18.72
C SER A 209 0.83 -4.35 19.96
N PRO A 210 1.06 -4.90 21.18
CA PRO A 210 0.83 -4.14 22.41
C PRO A 210 1.77 -2.94 22.57
N TYR A 211 2.84 -2.87 21.77
CA TYR A 211 3.82 -1.79 21.80
C TYR A 211 3.45 -0.60 20.89
N LEU A 212 2.39 -0.72 20.08
CA LEU A 212 1.89 0.40 19.26
C LEU A 212 1.12 1.43 20.07
N VAL A 213 0.70 1.09 21.27
CA VAL A 213 -0.11 1.95 22.14
C VAL A 213 0.62 2.19 23.48
N LYS A 214 0.82 3.45 23.83
CA LYS A 214 1.60 3.82 25.03
C LYS A 214 0.98 3.27 26.32
N ASP A 215 -0.34 3.35 26.47
CA ASP A 215 -1.09 2.79 27.60
C ASP A 215 -2.00 1.66 27.11
N PHE A 216 -1.39 0.54 26.74
CA PHE A 216 -2.08 -0.63 26.21
C PHE A 216 -3.22 -1.17 27.10
N LYS A 217 -3.10 -1.00 28.40
CA LYS A 217 -4.08 -1.57 29.35
C LYS A 217 -5.37 -0.75 29.50
N ASN A 218 -5.24 0.58 29.31
CA ASN A 218 -6.30 1.52 29.61
C ASN A 218 -6.80 2.28 28.39
N THR A 219 -6.16 2.10 27.21
CA THR A 219 -6.55 2.81 26.01
C THR A 219 -6.57 1.89 24.78
N THR A 220 -7.41 2.25 23.82
CA THR A 220 -7.48 1.60 22.50
C THR A 220 -7.21 2.62 21.42
N TRP A 221 -6.31 2.30 20.51
CA TRP A 221 -6.00 3.10 19.34
C TRP A 221 -6.64 2.46 18.11
N ILE A 222 -7.54 3.18 17.45
CA ILE A 222 -8.18 2.73 16.21
C ILE A 222 -7.82 3.64 15.03
N GLY A 223 -7.79 3.08 13.84
CA GLY A 223 -7.63 3.80 12.57
C GLY A 223 -8.86 3.60 11.70
N LEU A 224 -9.48 4.69 11.29
CA LEU A 224 -10.62 4.72 10.39
C LEU A 224 -10.14 5.02 8.99
N GLU A 225 -10.35 4.12 8.06
CA GLU A 225 -9.81 4.21 6.70
C GLU A 225 -10.87 4.65 5.71
N TYR A 226 -10.59 5.75 5.02
CA TYR A 226 -11.40 6.34 3.97
C TYR A 226 -10.67 6.23 2.64
N PHE A 227 -11.37 5.76 1.62
CA PHE A 227 -10.87 5.68 0.26
C PHE A 227 -11.40 6.86 -0.52
N VAL A 228 -10.50 7.69 -0.99
CA VAL A 228 -10.77 9.02 -1.52
C VAL A 228 -10.00 9.25 -2.80
N ASP A 229 -10.28 10.34 -3.50
CA ASP A 229 -9.48 10.82 -4.61
C ASP A 229 -8.84 12.17 -4.24
N GLU A 230 -7.58 12.36 -4.62
CA GLU A 230 -6.86 13.61 -4.37
C GLU A 230 -7.64 14.80 -4.93
N GLY A 231 -8.08 15.70 -4.03
CA GLY A 231 -8.87 16.88 -4.38
C GLY A 231 -10.39 16.72 -4.25
N ASP A 232 -10.90 15.54 -3.85
CA ASP A 232 -12.32 15.38 -3.54
C ASP A 232 -12.73 16.07 -2.21
N ASP A 233 -14.03 16.13 -1.94
CA ASP A 233 -14.57 16.80 -0.75
C ASP A 233 -14.06 16.25 0.58
N LEU A 234 -13.73 14.95 0.65
CA LEU A 234 -13.18 14.34 1.84
C LEU A 234 -11.68 14.63 1.95
N TRP A 235 -10.96 14.58 0.82
CA TRP A 235 -9.52 14.84 0.79
C TRP A 235 -9.17 16.26 1.23
N ILE A 236 -9.95 17.26 0.76
CA ILE A 236 -9.71 18.69 1.06
C ILE A 236 -10.29 19.14 2.40
N LYS A 237 -11.12 18.30 3.03
CA LYS A 237 -11.76 18.61 4.30
C LYS A 237 -10.71 18.89 5.39
N ALA A 238 -10.94 19.88 6.25
CA ALA A 238 -10.06 20.15 7.37
C ALA A 238 -9.93 18.95 8.31
N ASP A 239 -8.78 18.76 8.94
CA ASP A 239 -8.52 17.62 9.82
C ASP A 239 -9.58 17.49 10.91
N LYS A 240 -9.97 18.61 11.52
CA LYS A 240 -11.03 18.65 12.53
C LYS A 240 -12.35 18.10 12.01
N ASP A 241 -12.75 18.50 10.79
CA ASP A 241 -14.03 18.07 10.21
C ASP A 241 -14.00 16.59 9.80
N MET A 242 -12.82 16.08 9.42
CA MET A 242 -12.64 14.63 9.18
C MET A 242 -12.68 13.82 10.47
N ILE A 243 -12.12 14.35 11.55
CA ILE A 243 -12.20 13.73 12.89
C ILE A 243 -13.65 13.71 13.36
N ASP A 244 -14.34 14.85 13.27
CA ASP A 244 -15.77 14.94 13.66
C ASP A 244 -16.63 13.96 12.84
N LEU A 245 -16.40 13.83 11.54
CA LEU A 245 -17.06 12.84 10.68
C LEU A 245 -16.79 11.40 11.15
N GLY A 246 -15.52 11.07 11.39
CA GLY A 246 -15.14 9.73 11.85
C GLY A 246 -15.77 9.37 13.21
N ILE A 247 -15.84 10.33 14.13
CA ILE A 247 -16.51 10.16 15.42
C ILE A 247 -18.01 9.91 15.23
N GLU A 248 -18.68 10.74 14.41
CA GLU A 248 -20.11 10.62 14.14
C GLU A 248 -20.45 9.27 13.51
N GLU A 249 -19.67 8.81 12.55
CA GLU A 249 -19.87 7.49 11.92
C GLU A 249 -19.68 6.35 12.91
N MET A 250 -18.64 6.42 13.75
CA MET A 250 -18.39 5.38 14.76
C MET A 250 -19.43 5.35 15.87
N GLU A 251 -19.99 6.49 16.28
CA GLU A 251 -21.13 6.54 17.19
C GLU A 251 -22.37 5.97 16.54
N ARG A 252 -22.65 6.31 15.26
CA ARG A 252 -23.81 5.83 14.49
C ARG A 252 -23.84 4.30 14.41
N ILE A 253 -22.70 3.66 14.14
CA ILE A 253 -22.62 2.19 14.13
C ILE A 253 -22.46 1.56 15.53
N GLY A 254 -22.44 2.38 16.59
CA GLY A 254 -22.36 1.92 17.98
C GLY A 254 -20.99 1.38 18.39
N PHE A 255 -19.91 1.78 17.71
CA PHE A 255 -18.56 1.26 17.94
C PHE A 255 -17.82 1.99 19.06
N ILE A 256 -18.06 3.30 19.21
CA ILE A 256 -17.45 4.17 20.22
C ILE A 256 -18.49 5.08 20.88
N LYS A 257 -18.07 5.78 21.93
CA LYS A 257 -18.73 6.96 22.47
C LYS A 257 -17.78 8.16 22.37
N LYS A 258 -18.31 9.32 21.98
CA LYS A 258 -17.52 10.55 21.82
C LYS A 258 -16.80 10.95 23.11
N GLU A 259 -17.41 10.76 24.28
CA GLU A 259 -16.82 11.07 25.58
C GLU A 259 -15.59 10.21 25.96
N ASP A 260 -15.37 9.09 25.26
CA ASP A 260 -14.23 8.20 25.48
C ASP A 260 -12.99 8.61 24.65
N ILE A 261 -13.08 9.61 23.78
CA ILE A 261 -11.97 10.06 22.95
C ILE A 261 -10.96 10.86 23.78
N ILE A 262 -9.69 10.49 23.68
CA ILE A 262 -8.56 11.12 24.37
C ILE A 262 -7.76 12.00 23.40
N ASP A 263 -7.51 11.50 22.19
CA ASP A 263 -6.67 12.16 21.18
C ASP A 263 -7.06 11.70 19.78
N SER A 264 -6.66 12.44 18.77
CA SER A 264 -6.97 12.15 17.37
C SER A 264 -5.93 12.71 16.40
N CYS A 265 -5.84 12.12 15.22
CA CYS A 265 -5.01 12.62 14.12
C CYS A 265 -5.62 12.27 12.77
N VAL A 266 -5.15 12.96 11.72
CA VAL A 266 -5.49 12.65 10.32
C VAL A 266 -4.22 12.47 9.51
N LEU A 267 -4.18 11.42 8.71
CA LEU A 267 -3.09 11.13 7.78
C LEU A 267 -3.67 10.98 6.36
N ARG A 268 -3.07 11.67 5.40
CA ARG A 268 -3.41 11.58 3.97
C ARG A 268 -2.27 10.93 3.21
N MET A 269 -2.57 9.87 2.46
CA MET A 269 -1.62 9.09 1.66
C MET A 269 -2.04 9.15 0.20
N PRO A 270 -1.43 10.04 -0.60
CA PRO A 270 -1.74 10.14 -2.03
C PRO A 270 -1.24 8.90 -2.77
N LYS A 271 -1.97 8.52 -3.83
CA LYS A 271 -1.63 7.43 -4.76
C LYS A 271 -1.31 6.10 -4.06
N ALA A 272 -2.14 5.77 -3.04
CA ALA A 272 -1.95 4.57 -2.24
C ALA A 272 -2.24 3.27 -3.01
N TYR A 273 -3.21 3.31 -3.92
CA TYR A 273 -3.67 2.13 -4.66
C TYR A 273 -3.70 2.38 -6.16
N PRO A 274 -2.81 1.74 -6.95
CA PRO A 274 -2.93 1.73 -8.41
C PRO A 274 -4.23 1.04 -8.83
N ALA A 275 -5.04 1.68 -9.66
CA ALA A 275 -6.32 1.16 -10.12
C ALA A 275 -6.19 0.43 -11.46
N TYR A 276 -7.01 -0.62 -11.65
CA TYR A 276 -6.99 -1.45 -12.86
C TYR A 276 -8.13 -1.06 -13.81
N PHE A 277 -8.25 0.27 -14.00
CA PHE A 277 -9.14 0.89 -14.98
C PHE A 277 -8.52 2.17 -15.54
N GLY A 278 -9.26 2.99 -16.30
CA GLY A 278 -8.68 4.08 -17.07
C GLY A 278 -7.85 3.54 -18.23
N THR A 279 -6.63 4.01 -18.37
CA THR A 279 -5.69 3.55 -19.43
C THR A 279 -4.85 2.33 -19.02
N TYR A 280 -5.21 1.64 -17.95
CA TYR A 280 -4.47 0.47 -17.44
C TYR A 280 -4.24 -0.64 -18.49
N ASP A 281 -5.17 -0.82 -19.43
CA ASP A 281 -5.05 -1.78 -20.51
C ASP A 281 -3.93 -1.48 -21.51
N LYS A 282 -3.38 -0.26 -21.47
CA LYS A 282 -2.24 0.20 -22.28
C LYS A 282 -0.96 0.32 -21.46
N LEU A 283 -0.93 -0.16 -20.22
CA LEU A 283 0.24 -0.09 -19.34
C LEU A 283 1.49 -0.71 -19.99
N ASP A 284 1.31 -1.73 -20.82
CA ASP A 284 2.39 -2.38 -21.55
C ASP A 284 3.14 -1.42 -22.48
N GLU A 285 2.49 -0.39 -23.03
CA GLU A 285 3.17 0.63 -23.85
C GLU A 285 4.22 1.40 -23.03
N ILE A 286 3.89 1.75 -21.77
CA ILE A 286 4.82 2.42 -20.86
C ILE A 286 5.95 1.46 -20.45
N ARG A 287 5.61 0.21 -20.13
CA ARG A 287 6.60 -0.83 -19.81
C ARG A 287 7.61 -0.98 -20.94
N ASP A 288 7.13 -1.17 -22.15
CA ASP A 288 7.97 -1.43 -23.32
C ASP A 288 8.83 -0.21 -23.67
N PHE A 289 8.31 1.01 -23.47
CA PHE A 289 9.10 2.25 -23.58
C PHE A 289 10.22 2.30 -22.53
N THR A 290 9.89 2.04 -21.25
CA THR A 290 10.88 2.14 -20.18
C THR A 290 11.94 1.04 -20.22
N LEU A 291 11.59 -0.14 -20.74
CA LEU A 291 12.55 -1.23 -20.97
C LEU A 291 13.60 -0.90 -22.05
N GLN A 292 13.36 0.09 -22.91
CA GLN A 292 14.36 0.58 -23.86
C GLN A 292 15.45 1.42 -23.20
N ILE A 293 15.26 1.85 -21.93
CA ILE A 293 16.23 2.66 -21.18
C ILE A 293 16.97 1.74 -20.19
N PRO A 294 18.18 1.22 -20.54
CA PRO A 294 18.80 0.10 -19.81
C PRO A 294 19.17 0.39 -18.36
N ASN A 295 19.29 1.65 -17.97
CA ASN A 295 19.64 2.05 -16.61
C ASN A 295 18.45 2.62 -15.82
N LEU A 296 17.21 2.43 -16.33
CA LEU A 296 15.97 2.76 -15.63
C LEU A 296 15.28 1.49 -15.15
N PHE A 297 15.04 1.40 -13.85
CA PHE A 297 14.34 0.28 -13.24
C PHE A 297 13.06 0.76 -12.56
N LEU A 298 11.92 0.33 -13.05
CA LEU A 298 10.64 0.56 -12.40
C LEU A 298 10.38 -0.59 -11.41
N ILE A 299 10.24 -0.27 -10.13
CA ILE A 299 10.09 -1.25 -9.05
C ILE A 299 9.00 -0.85 -8.06
N GLY A 300 8.50 -1.81 -7.33
CA GLY A 300 7.50 -1.60 -6.29
C GLY A 300 6.09 -1.31 -6.82
N ARG A 301 5.16 -1.11 -5.89
CA ARG A 301 3.74 -0.94 -6.18
C ARG A 301 3.47 0.20 -7.17
N ASN A 302 3.92 1.40 -6.87
CA ASN A 302 3.60 2.58 -7.67
C ASN A 302 4.51 2.74 -8.89
N GLY A 303 5.79 2.32 -8.78
CA GLY A 303 6.72 2.33 -9.91
C GLY A 303 6.32 1.39 -11.05
N MET A 304 5.54 0.35 -10.73
CA MET A 304 5.03 -0.62 -11.72
C MET A 304 3.52 -0.50 -11.96
N HIS A 305 2.83 0.40 -11.29
CA HIS A 305 1.38 0.53 -11.29
C HIS A 305 0.68 -0.81 -11.03
N ARG A 306 1.16 -1.56 -10.02
CA ARG A 306 0.61 -2.86 -9.63
C ARG A 306 0.17 -2.87 -8.18
N TYR A 307 -1.04 -3.37 -7.95
CA TYR A 307 -1.53 -3.59 -6.59
C TYR A 307 -0.86 -4.84 -6.02
N ASN A 308 0.15 -4.64 -5.19
CA ASN A 308 0.92 -5.70 -4.55
C ASN A 308 1.17 -5.42 -3.06
N ASN A 309 1.71 -6.39 -2.32
CA ASN A 309 2.12 -6.24 -0.93
C ASN A 309 3.60 -5.84 -0.83
N GLN A 310 4.08 -5.61 0.39
CA GLN A 310 5.47 -5.16 0.64
C GLN A 310 6.50 -6.19 0.17
N ASP A 311 6.27 -7.48 0.40
CA ASP A 311 7.13 -8.59 -0.03
C ASP A 311 7.38 -8.57 -1.55
N HIS A 312 6.33 -8.38 -2.34
CA HIS A 312 6.46 -8.25 -3.80
C HIS A 312 7.21 -6.98 -4.20
N SER A 313 6.97 -5.86 -3.52
CA SER A 313 7.72 -4.62 -3.77
C SER A 313 9.22 -4.80 -3.45
N MET A 314 9.55 -5.48 -2.35
CA MET A 314 10.93 -5.83 -2.00
C MET A 314 11.55 -6.76 -3.04
N LEU A 315 10.82 -7.79 -3.47
CA LEU A 315 11.30 -8.76 -4.45
C LEU A 315 11.59 -8.12 -5.82
N THR A 316 10.78 -7.13 -6.25
CA THR A 316 11.10 -6.39 -7.48
C THR A 316 12.43 -5.66 -7.39
N ALA A 317 12.72 -5.04 -6.24
CA ALA A 317 13.99 -4.36 -6.01
C ALA A 317 15.17 -5.33 -5.97
N MET A 318 15.02 -6.45 -5.26
CA MET A 318 16.05 -7.51 -5.20
C MET A 318 16.33 -8.09 -6.59
N THR A 319 15.29 -8.41 -7.36
CA THR A 319 15.43 -8.91 -8.73
C THR A 319 16.14 -7.90 -9.63
N ALA A 320 15.83 -6.62 -9.49
CA ALA A 320 16.50 -5.56 -10.28
C ALA A 320 17.99 -5.45 -9.93
N VAL A 321 18.35 -5.52 -8.65
CA VAL A 321 19.75 -5.52 -8.20
C VAL A 321 20.50 -6.79 -8.67
N ASP A 322 19.86 -7.96 -8.56
CA ASP A 322 20.44 -9.23 -9.02
C ASP A 322 20.70 -9.21 -10.53
N ASN A 323 19.78 -8.64 -11.33
CA ASN A 323 20.00 -8.46 -12.77
C ASN A 323 21.21 -7.56 -13.04
N LEU A 324 21.29 -6.43 -12.32
CA LEU A 324 22.40 -5.50 -12.46
C LEU A 324 23.75 -6.16 -12.11
N CYS A 325 23.83 -6.86 -10.98
CA CYS A 325 25.04 -7.56 -10.53
C CYS A 325 25.45 -8.68 -11.50
N ALA A 326 24.48 -9.32 -12.16
CA ALA A 326 24.71 -10.35 -13.15
C ALA A 326 25.00 -9.80 -14.57
N GLY A 327 24.98 -8.48 -14.76
CA GLY A 327 25.18 -7.84 -16.07
C GLY A 327 24.06 -8.15 -17.08
N LYS A 328 22.85 -8.47 -16.61
CA LYS A 328 21.72 -8.76 -17.48
C LYS A 328 21.13 -7.48 -18.05
N ASN A 329 20.91 -7.46 -19.36
CA ASN A 329 20.25 -6.34 -20.06
C ASN A 329 18.73 -6.48 -20.15
N ASP A 330 18.20 -7.71 -19.95
CA ASP A 330 16.76 -7.95 -19.94
C ASP A 330 16.21 -7.80 -18.50
N HIS A 331 15.31 -6.86 -18.33
CA HIS A 331 14.67 -6.54 -17.07
C HIS A 331 13.20 -7.01 -17.02
N SER A 332 12.76 -7.80 -17.98
CA SER A 332 11.37 -8.28 -18.09
C SER A 332 10.94 -9.14 -16.91
N ASN A 333 11.90 -9.86 -16.28
CA ASN A 333 11.66 -10.69 -15.11
C ASN A 333 11.22 -9.88 -13.87
N ILE A 334 11.57 -8.59 -13.78
CA ILE A 334 11.07 -7.71 -12.72
C ILE A 334 9.54 -7.56 -12.82
N TRP A 335 9.04 -7.44 -14.07
CA TRP A 335 7.62 -7.32 -14.35
C TRP A 335 6.85 -8.63 -14.15
N ASN A 336 7.55 -9.76 -14.05
CA ASN A 336 6.97 -11.06 -13.75
C ASN A 336 6.78 -11.30 -12.24
N VAL A 337 7.38 -10.47 -11.38
CA VAL A 337 7.10 -10.49 -9.95
C VAL A 337 5.65 -10.08 -9.74
N ASN A 338 4.83 -11.02 -9.32
CA ASN A 338 3.39 -10.84 -9.29
C ASN A 338 2.78 -11.43 -8.02
N ALA A 339 1.91 -10.64 -7.37
CA ALA A 339 1.09 -11.05 -6.24
C ALA A 339 0.16 -12.25 -6.53
N GLU A 340 0.00 -12.61 -7.81
CA GLU A 340 -0.96 -13.64 -8.21
C GLU A 340 -0.41 -15.06 -8.11
N ASN A 341 0.90 -15.24 -8.13
CA ASN A 341 1.52 -16.54 -8.33
C ASN A 341 2.13 -17.16 -7.07
N GLU A 342 2.69 -16.37 -6.17
CA GLU A 342 3.34 -16.90 -4.97
C GLU A 342 3.22 -15.92 -3.78
N TYR A 343 3.00 -16.46 -2.59
CA TYR A 343 3.07 -15.75 -1.33
C TYR A 343 4.42 -16.01 -0.69
N HIS A 344 5.21 -14.96 -0.49
CA HIS A 344 6.59 -15.05 -0.01
C HIS A 344 6.74 -14.86 1.51
N GLU A 345 5.66 -14.91 2.27
CA GLU A 345 5.67 -14.79 3.73
C GLU A 345 6.21 -16.04 4.46
N GLU A 346 6.80 -16.95 3.69
CA GLU A 346 7.27 -18.25 4.20
C GLU A 346 8.79 -18.37 4.24
N LYS A 347 9.46 -17.73 5.16
CA LYS A 347 10.77 -18.29 5.64
C LYS A 347 11.21 -17.63 6.91
#